data_b4b420e97781bec2214114320297b14d
#
_entry.id   b4b420e97781bec2214114320297b14d
#
_cell.length_a   1.000
_cell.length_b   1.000
_cell.length_c   1.000
_cell.angle_alpha   90.00
_cell.angle_beta   90.00
_cell.angle_gamma   90.00
#
_symmetry.space_group_name_H-M   'P 1'
#
loop_
_entity.id
_entity.type
_entity.pdbx_description
1 polymer ?
#
loop_
_entity_poly.entity_id
_entity_poly.type
_entity_poly.pdbx_seq_one_letter_code
_entity_poly.pdbx_strand_id
1 'polypeptide(L)'
;MLNSDIEKDVENKVEEKCDIKNNNIFNELEPIDLFNQMLQCVMKKVKISNKPTQYYSNIRIYGVKIIKSICKQYNLNDKVYHSSINLLDELYINKKYTEDIQKVSFVCLIITIKMIEKGDYSVNLIDCIIQNHKLSFYPFFEKDIIQIMNYEIIFYSAFDILSFLLENGIIFTPEKEYLRKYNINVKNVYVNCFKYLNNLVEKKIFIKFHPIEIAFSIISLIREIYGLTDIHILFERIYHFQFDNHEKCLQNLKSKIKINKIIKS
;
A
#
# COMPACT_ATOMS: atom_id res chain seq x y z
N MET A 1 -14.48 -20.92 29.53
CA MET A 1 -15.89 -20.54 29.49
C MET A 1 -16.18 -19.04 29.39
N LEU A 2 -15.23 -18.17 29.59
CA LEU A 2 -15.44 -16.69 29.51
C LEU A 2 -15.21 -16.03 28.13
N ASN A 3 -14.68 -16.78 27.14
CA ASN A 3 -14.42 -16.21 25.81
C ASN A 3 -15.56 -16.41 24.79
N SER A 4 -16.46 -17.36 25.01
CA SER A 4 -17.59 -17.62 24.10
C SER A 4 -18.72 -16.59 24.23
N ASP A 5 -18.84 -15.97 25.39
CA ASP A 5 -19.91 -15.00 25.65
C ASP A 5 -19.58 -13.61 25.12
N ILE A 6 -18.28 -13.27 25.02
CA ILE A 6 -17.84 -12.02 24.44
C ILE A 6 -17.96 -12.05 22.90
N GLU A 7 -17.71 -13.19 22.25
CA GLU A 7 -17.87 -13.34 20.80
C GLU A 7 -19.35 -13.26 20.38
N LYS A 8 -20.27 -13.90 21.13
CA LYS A 8 -21.69 -13.80 20.85
C LYS A 8 -22.28 -12.41 21.10
N ASP A 9 -21.76 -11.68 22.10
CA ASP A 9 -22.16 -10.30 22.36
C ASP A 9 -21.69 -9.33 21.30
N VAL A 10 -20.58 -9.61 20.63
CA VAL A 10 -20.07 -8.82 19.51
C VAL A 10 -20.87 -9.12 18.24
N GLU A 11 -21.18 -10.39 17.94
CA GLU A 11 -21.98 -10.76 16.77
C GLU A 11 -23.43 -10.24 16.87
N ASN A 12 -24.09 -10.38 18.00
CA ASN A 12 -25.46 -9.87 18.19
C ASN A 12 -25.55 -8.34 18.19
N LYS A 13 -24.48 -7.64 18.59
CA LYS A 13 -24.43 -6.16 18.53
C LYS A 13 -24.07 -5.60 17.16
N VAL A 14 -23.49 -6.41 16.28
CA VAL A 14 -23.20 -6.03 14.89
C VAL A 14 -24.50 -6.05 14.07
N GLU A 15 -25.40 -7.00 14.30
CA GLU A 15 -26.68 -7.07 13.58
C GLU A 15 -27.65 -5.92 13.94
N GLU A 16 -27.69 -5.46 15.19
CA GLU A 16 -28.54 -4.34 15.61
C GLU A 16 -28.11 -2.97 15.10
N LYS A 17 -26.91 -2.82 14.51
CA LYS A 17 -26.32 -1.52 14.14
C LYS A 17 -26.14 -1.25 12.65
N CYS A 18 -26.53 -2.16 11.78
CA CYS A 18 -26.56 -1.89 10.33
C CYS A 18 -27.63 -0.87 9.90
N ASP A 19 -28.48 -0.42 10.82
CA ASP A 19 -29.49 0.61 10.59
C ASP A 19 -29.04 2.04 10.96
N ILE A 20 -27.76 2.33 11.05
CA ILE A 20 -27.32 3.73 10.95
C ILE A 20 -27.77 4.20 9.57
N LYS A 21 -28.89 4.92 9.57
CA LYS A 21 -29.52 5.48 8.37
C LYS A 21 -28.43 6.13 7.53
N ASN A 22 -28.08 5.46 6.43
CA ASN A 22 -27.03 5.83 5.49
C ASN A 22 -27.10 7.30 5.01
N ASN A 23 -28.19 8.00 5.28
CA ASN A 23 -28.45 9.34 4.81
C ASN A 23 -27.62 10.44 5.50
N ASN A 24 -27.15 10.26 6.74
CA ASN A 24 -26.38 11.30 7.45
C ASN A 24 -24.87 11.27 7.17
N ILE A 25 -24.33 10.13 6.70
CA ILE A 25 -22.91 10.02 6.37
C ILE A 25 -22.56 10.81 5.11
N PHE A 26 -23.52 10.93 4.18
CA PHE A 26 -23.33 11.58 2.88
C PHE A 26 -23.23 13.12 2.94
N ASN A 27 -23.76 13.74 3.99
CA ASN A 27 -23.77 15.20 4.12
C ASN A 27 -22.43 15.78 4.64
N GLU A 28 -21.50 14.95 5.07
CA GLU A 28 -20.20 15.41 5.60
C GLU A 28 -19.04 15.28 4.60
N LEU A 29 -19.31 14.82 3.36
CA LEU A 29 -18.31 14.63 2.33
C LEU A 29 -18.23 15.86 1.41
N GLU A 30 -17.56 16.90 1.87
CA GLU A 30 -17.15 18.03 1.02
C GLU A 30 -15.62 18.03 0.83
N PRO A 31 -15.13 18.32 -0.37
CA PRO A 31 -15.74 18.43 -1.69
C PRO A 31 -15.49 17.14 -2.50
N ILE A 32 -16.52 16.37 -2.73
CA ILE A 32 -16.51 15.10 -3.49
C ILE A 32 -15.81 15.25 -4.84
N ASP A 33 -16.06 16.38 -5.52
CA ASP A 33 -15.49 16.62 -6.85
C ASP A 33 -13.97 16.74 -6.87
N LEU A 34 -13.37 17.41 -5.89
CA LEU A 34 -11.91 17.55 -5.80
C LEU A 34 -11.24 16.19 -5.51
N PHE A 35 -11.80 15.43 -4.57
CA PHE A 35 -11.31 14.10 -4.26
C PHE A 35 -11.40 13.16 -5.48
N ASN A 36 -12.53 13.20 -6.22
CA ASN A 36 -12.71 12.42 -7.45
C ASN A 36 -11.68 12.79 -8.52
N GLN A 37 -11.44 14.09 -8.73
CA GLN A 37 -10.44 14.56 -9.68
C GLN A 37 -9.03 14.08 -9.27
N MET A 38 -8.67 14.20 -8.00
CA MET A 38 -7.39 13.72 -7.47
C MET A 38 -7.26 12.20 -7.62
N LEU A 39 -8.30 11.45 -7.27
CA LEU A 39 -8.31 9.99 -7.42
C LEU A 39 -8.17 9.58 -8.89
N GLN A 40 -8.88 10.24 -9.81
CA GLN A 40 -8.72 10.00 -11.24
C GLN A 40 -7.33 10.34 -11.77
N CYS A 41 -6.70 11.42 -11.26
CA CYS A 41 -5.31 11.74 -11.60
C CYS A 41 -4.34 10.66 -11.10
N VAL A 42 -4.53 10.16 -9.88
CA VAL A 42 -3.76 9.04 -9.34
C VAL A 42 -3.95 7.80 -10.22
N MET A 43 -5.19 7.48 -10.55
CA MET A 43 -5.55 6.32 -11.38
C MET A 43 -4.91 6.36 -12.77
N LYS A 44 -4.91 7.51 -13.43
CA LYS A 44 -4.27 7.67 -14.75
C LYS A 44 -2.76 7.45 -14.72
N LYS A 45 -2.12 7.73 -13.58
CA LYS A 45 -0.67 7.55 -13.39
C LYS A 45 -0.29 6.16 -12.86
N VAL A 46 -1.25 5.38 -12.38
CA VAL A 46 -1.01 3.98 -12.04
C VAL A 46 -1.09 3.17 -13.32
N LYS A 47 0.05 2.70 -13.79
CA LYS A 47 0.09 1.86 -14.99
C LYS A 47 -0.54 0.50 -14.70
N ILE A 48 -1.38 0.02 -15.62
CA ILE A 48 -1.92 -1.34 -15.58
C ILE A 48 -0.73 -2.28 -15.77
N SER A 49 -0.43 -3.06 -14.75
CA SER A 49 0.69 -4.00 -14.81
C SER A 49 0.34 -5.20 -15.69
N ASN A 50 1.25 -5.57 -16.56
CA ASN A 50 1.21 -6.86 -17.23
C ASN A 50 1.26 -7.99 -16.18
N LYS A 51 0.84 -9.20 -16.57
CA LYS A 51 1.01 -10.35 -15.67
C LYS A 51 2.50 -10.61 -15.46
N PRO A 52 2.96 -10.74 -14.20
CA PRO A 52 4.36 -11.04 -13.92
C PRO A 52 4.74 -12.41 -14.50
N THR A 53 5.94 -12.51 -15.05
CA THR A 53 6.48 -13.80 -15.46
C THR A 53 6.69 -14.72 -14.24
N GLN A 54 6.65 -16.04 -14.46
CA GLN A 54 6.95 -17.01 -13.40
C GLN A 54 8.36 -16.81 -12.86
N TYR A 55 9.31 -16.52 -13.74
CA TYR A 55 10.69 -16.22 -13.36
C TYR A 55 10.75 -15.06 -12.38
N TYR A 56 10.21 -13.88 -12.75
CA TYR A 56 10.21 -12.71 -11.86
C TYR A 56 9.49 -12.99 -10.54
N SER A 57 8.35 -13.65 -10.59
CA SER A 57 7.60 -14.01 -9.38
C SER A 57 8.41 -14.84 -8.37
N ASN A 58 9.42 -15.59 -8.85
CA ASN A 58 10.29 -16.38 -7.99
C ASN A 58 11.48 -15.58 -7.43
N ILE A 59 12.08 -14.72 -8.25
CA ILE A 59 13.27 -13.95 -7.83
C ILE A 59 12.95 -12.66 -7.11
N ARG A 60 11.74 -12.09 -7.30
CA ARG A 60 11.31 -10.80 -6.73
C ARG A 60 11.61 -10.67 -5.23
N ILE A 61 11.41 -11.73 -4.47
CA ILE A 61 11.62 -11.71 -3.02
C ILE A 61 13.05 -11.36 -2.63
N TYR A 62 14.03 -11.72 -3.45
CA TYR A 62 15.43 -11.37 -3.18
C TYR A 62 15.65 -9.87 -3.32
N GLY A 63 15.13 -9.25 -4.40
CA GLY A 63 15.19 -7.79 -4.58
C GLY A 63 14.49 -7.02 -3.47
N VAL A 64 13.27 -7.44 -3.11
CA VAL A 64 12.51 -6.82 -2.01
C VAL A 64 13.26 -6.90 -0.68
N LYS A 65 13.90 -8.04 -0.38
CA LYS A 65 14.70 -8.20 0.85
C LYS A 65 15.93 -7.30 0.88
N ILE A 66 16.62 -7.12 -0.25
CA ILE A 66 17.76 -6.20 -0.37
C ILE A 66 17.30 -4.78 -0.05
N ILE A 67 16.26 -4.28 -0.75
CA ILE A 67 15.72 -2.95 -0.54
C ILE A 67 15.31 -2.78 0.94
N LYS A 68 14.59 -3.74 1.51
CA LYS A 68 14.17 -3.71 2.91
C LYS A 68 15.35 -3.63 3.89
N SER A 69 16.38 -4.44 3.65
CA SER A 69 17.58 -4.46 4.50
C SER A 69 18.27 -3.11 4.53
N ILE A 70 18.44 -2.49 3.36
CA ILE A 70 19.10 -1.19 3.23
C ILE A 70 18.22 -0.09 3.83
N CYS A 71 16.92 -0.08 3.53
CA CYS A 71 16.00 0.88 4.14
C CYS A 71 16.04 0.82 5.68
N LYS A 72 16.11 -0.38 6.24
CA LYS A 72 16.25 -0.58 7.69
C LYS A 72 17.62 -0.12 8.21
N GLN A 73 18.71 -0.45 7.51
CA GLN A 73 20.08 -0.09 7.90
C GLN A 73 20.28 1.42 7.97
N TYR A 74 19.72 2.16 7.01
CA TYR A 74 19.87 3.61 6.89
C TYR A 74 18.65 4.40 7.39
N ASN A 75 17.71 3.72 8.04
CA ASN A 75 16.47 4.31 8.58
C ASN A 75 15.69 5.16 7.57
N LEU A 76 15.57 4.65 6.34
CA LEU A 76 14.81 5.30 5.27
C LEU A 76 13.31 5.17 5.53
N ASN A 77 12.55 6.18 5.05
CA ASN A 77 11.10 6.17 5.23
C ASN A 77 10.39 5.10 4.38
N ASP A 78 9.18 4.73 4.77
CA ASP A 78 8.38 3.73 4.07
C ASP A 78 8.06 4.13 2.62
N LYS A 79 7.99 5.43 2.30
CA LYS A 79 7.78 5.89 0.95
C LYS A 79 8.93 5.50 0.03
N VAL A 80 10.18 5.66 0.46
CA VAL A 80 11.37 5.21 -0.29
C VAL A 80 11.30 3.70 -0.51
N TYR A 81 10.99 2.94 0.55
CA TYR A 81 10.86 1.48 0.47
C TYR A 81 9.84 1.04 -0.58
N HIS A 82 8.61 1.55 -0.51
CA HIS A 82 7.53 1.16 -1.42
C HIS A 82 7.76 1.65 -2.84
N SER A 83 8.26 2.87 -3.03
CA SER A 83 8.55 3.42 -4.37
C SER A 83 9.69 2.67 -5.06
N SER A 84 10.71 2.24 -4.31
CA SER A 84 11.81 1.42 -4.87
C SER A 84 11.31 0.07 -5.37
N ILE A 85 10.43 -0.57 -4.62
CA ILE A 85 9.82 -1.85 -5.02
C ILE A 85 8.90 -1.65 -6.22
N ASN A 86 8.13 -0.56 -6.25
CA ASN A 86 7.25 -0.25 -7.36
C ASN A 86 8.05 -0.03 -8.67
N LEU A 87 9.18 0.68 -8.60
CA LEU A 87 10.09 0.83 -9.74
C LEU A 87 10.68 -0.51 -10.19
N LEU A 88 11.08 -1.36 -9.24
CA LEU A 88 11.58 -2.72 -9.51
C LEU A 88 10.51 -3.56 -10.21
N ASP A 89 9.28 -3.57 -9.70
CA ASP A 89 8.16 -4.30 -10.28
C ASP A 89 7.84 -3.80 -11.69
N GLU A 90 7.84 -2.49 -11.92
CA GLU A 90 7.61 -1.88 -13.23
C GLU A 90 8.66 -2.33 -14.26
N LEU A 91 9.93 -2.33 -13.90
CA LEU A 91 11.02 -2.75 -14.79
C LEU A 91 10.85 -4.21 -15.24
N TYR A 92 10.62 -5.12 -14.31
CA TYR A 92 10.57 -6.56 -14.64
C TYR A 92 9.24 -7.00 -15.23
N ILE A 93 8.14 -6.37 -14.86
CA ILE A 93 6.80 -6.78 -15.33
C ILE A 93 6.47 -6.10 -16.66
N ASN A 94 6.60 -4.77 -16.71
CA ASN A 94 6.14 -3.99 -17.86
C ASN A 94 7.23 -3.75 -18.89
N LYS A 95 8.48 -3.53 -18.46
CA LYS A 95 9.62 -3.31 -19.36
C LYS A 95 10.37 -4.58 -19.70
N LYS A 96 10.02 -5.73 -19.08
CA LYS A 96 10.65 -7.03 -19.30
C LYS A 96 12.18 -7.00 -19.15
N TYR A 97 12.65 -6.21 -18.18
CA TYR A 97 14.06 -6.10 -17.87
C TYR A 97 14.61 -7.43 -17.37
N THR A 98 15.80 -7.84 -17.79
CA THR A 98 16.34 -9.19 -17.55
C THR A 98 17.63 -9.24 -16.73
N GLU A 99 18.14 -8.06 -16.36
CA GLU A 99 19.37 -7.95 -15.62
C GLU A 99 19.29 -8.55 -14.18
N ASP A 100 20.45 -8.68 -13.54
CA ASP A 100 20.55 -9.22 -12.19
C ASP A 100 19.70 -8.44 -11.18
N ILE A 101 18.72 -9.11 -10.60
CA ILE A 101 17.78 -8.54 -9.63
C ILE A 101 18.48 -7.87 -8.44
N GLN A 102 19.64 -8.38 -8.00
CA GLN A 102 20.36 -7.80 -6.89
C GLN A 102 20.90 -6.42 -7.27
N LYS A 103 21.58 -6.32 -8.41
CA LYS A 103 22.11 -5.05 -8.91
C LYS A 103 20.99 -4.04 -9.16
N VAL A 104 19.93 -4.47 -9.85
CA VAL A 104 18.78 -3.62 -10.18
C VAL A 104 18.09 -3.10 -8.92
N SER A 105 17.98 -3.92 -7.87
CA SER A 105 17.37 -3.49 -6.59
C SER A 105 18.13 -2.35 -5.92
N PHE A 106 19.46 -2.39 -5.91
CA PHE A 106 20.28 -1.28 -5.41
C PHE A 106 20.05 0.00 -6.23
N VAL A 107 20.05 -0.13 -7.55
CA VAL A 107 19.87 1.02 -8.45
C VAL A 107 18.48 1.63 -8.29
N CYS A 108 17.41 0.82 -8.24
CA CYS A 108 16.05 1.29 -7.99
C CYS A 108 15.96 2.06 -6.67
N LEU A 109 16.61 1.55 -5.61
CA LEU A 109 16.63 2.23 -4.32
C LEU A 109 17.34 3.59 -4.41
N ILE A 110 18.51 3.65 -5.03
CA ILE A 110 19.29 4.90 -5.16
C ILE A 110 18.52 5.93 -6.00
N ILE A 111 17.94 5.52 -7.13
CA ILE A 111 17.09 6.40 -7.95
C ILE A 111 15.95 6.97 -7.09
N THR A 112 15.30 6.12 -6.32
CA THR A 112 14.17 6.54 -5.48
C THR A 112 14.61 7.48 -4.35
N ILE A 113 15.78 7.25 -3.73
CA ILE A 113 16.35 8.17 -2.73
C ILE A 113 16.58 9.55 -3.37
N LYS A 114 17.18 9.62 -4.55
CA LYS A 114 17.40 10.88 -5.28
C LYS A 114 16.10 11.64 -5.56
N MET A 115 14.99 10.92 -5.76
CA MET A 115 13.70 11.53 -6.08
C MET A 115 12.93 12.00 -4.86
N ILE A 116 13.04 11.29 -3.74
CA ILE A 116 12.20 11.52 -2.55
C ILE A 116 12.94 12.32 -1.49
N GLU A 117 14.19 11.98 -1.22
CA GLU A 117 15.02 12.67 -0.22
C GLU A 117 15.65 13.92 -0.84
N LYS A 118 15.74 14.98 -0.05
CA LYS A 118 16.20 16.30 -0.56
C LYS A 118 17.50 16.72 0.11
N GLY A 119 18.28 17.52 -0.67
CA GLY A 119 19.47 18.21 -0.17
C GLY A 119 20.71 17.34 -0.01
N ASP A 120 21.71 17.89 0.69
CA ASP A 120 23.03 17.27 0.87
C ASP A 120 22.99 15.94 1.61
N TYR A 121 21.95 15.73 2.43
CA TYR A 121 21.74 14.47 3.12
C TYR A 121 21.57 13.30 2.14
N SER A 122 20.82 13.49 1.06
CA SER A 122 20.59 12.43 0.05
C SER A 122 21.89 12.07 -0.67
N VAL A 123 22.74 13.05 -0.99
CA VAL A 123 24.03 12.82 -1.67
C VAL A 123 24.97 12.02 -0.78
N ASN A 124 25.16 12.44 0.47
CA ASN A 124 26.02 11.74 1.43
C ASN A 124 25.54 10.32 1.70
N LEU A 125 24.22 10.12 1.80
CA LEU A 125 23.61 8.81 2.00
C LEU A 125 23.86 7.87 0.81
N ILE A 126 23.69 8.38 -0.41
CA ILE A 126 23.93 7.62 -1.64
C ILE A 126 25.39 7.20 -1.74
N ASP A 127 26.31 8.12 -1.49
CA ASP A 127 27.75 7.82 -1.51
C ASP A 127 28.10 6.76 -0.47
N CYS A 128 27.52 6.83 0.72
CA CYS A 128 27.69 5.83 1.78
C CYS A 128 27.16 4.45 1.35
N ILE A 129 26.00 4.39 0.70
CA ILE A 129 25.44 3.14 0.18
C ILE A 129 26.35 2.57 -0.92
N ILE A 130 26.77 3.40 -1.87
CA ILE A 130 27.63 2.98 -2.99
C ILE A 130 28.95 2.41 -2.47
N GLN A 131 29.60 3.08 -1.53
CA GLN A 131 30.88 2.68 -0.96
C GLN A 131 30.74 1.37 -0.14
N ASN A 132 29.75 1.32 0.78
CA ASN A 132 29.56 0.18 1.68
C ASN A 132 29.22 -1.11 0.92
N HIS A 133 28.49 -0.98 -0.18
CA HIS A 133 28.08 -2.14 -1.00
C HIS A 133 28.90 -2.33 -2.26
N LYS A 134 29.99 -1.53 -2.48
CA LYS A 134 30.92 -1.60 -3.63
C LYS A 134 30.20 -1.59 -4.99
N LEU A 135 29.27 -0.66 -5.16
CA LEU A 135 28.39 -0.59 -6.33
C LEU A 135 29.06 0.13 -7.53
N SER A 136 30.18 -0.36 -8.02
CA SER A 136 30.91 0.23 -9.16
C SER A 136 30.10 0.24 -10.48
N PHE A 137 29.14 -0.67 -10.60
CA PHE A 137 28.21 -0.78 -11.75
C PHE A 137 27.11 0.30 -11.77
N TYR A 138 26.91 1.00 -10.68
CA TYR A 138 25.75 1.86 -10.46
C TYR A 138 25.52 2.92 -11.55
N PRO A 139 26.50 3.72 -11.99
CA PRO A 139 26.24 4.79 -12.96
C PRO A 139 25.73 4.27 -14.31
N PHE A 140 26.22 3.10 -14.72
CA PHE A 140 25.79 2.49 -15.97
C PHE A 140 24.32 2.02 -15.89
N PHE A 141 23.98 1.28 -14.85
CA PHE A 141 22.61 0.77 -14.66
C PHE A 141 21.61 1.90 -14.39
N GLU A 142 21.99 2.96 -13.70
CA GLU A 142 21.10 4.11 -13.48
C GLU A 142 20.69 4.74 -14.81
N LYS A 143 21.66 5.02 -15.68
CA LYS A 143 21.40 5.59 -17.02
C LYS A 143 20.50 4.67 -17.85
N ASP A 144 20.78 3.37 -17.85
CA ASP A 144 20.01 2.37 -18.58
C ASP A 144 18.56 2.31 -18.09
N ILE A 145 18.34 2.22 -16.79
CA ILE A 145 17.00 2.20 -16.19
C ILE A 145 16.22 3.47 -16.53
N ILE A 146 16.83 4.65 -16.39
CA ILE A 146 16.17 5.92 -16.69
C ILE A 146 15.75 5.98 -18.17
N GLN A 147 16.59 5.52 -19.10
CA GLN A 147 16.28 5.45 -20.52
C GLN A 147 15.15 4.47 -20.83
N ILE A 148 15.19 3.25 -20.28
CA ILE A 148 14.15 2.23 -20.46
C ILE A 148 12.80 2.71 -19.91
N MET A 149 12.82 3.49 -18.85
CA MET A 149 11.63 4.11 -18.26
C MET A 149 11.15 5.34 -19.05
N ASN A 150 11.83 5.76 -20.12
CA ASN A 150 11.56 6.98 -20.89
C ASN A 150 11.49 8.23 -19.99
N TYR A 151 12.34 8.29 -18.97
CA TYR A 151 12.37 9.36 -17.96
C TYR A 151 11.09 9.49 -17.11
N GLU A 152 10.14 8.58 -17.26
CA GLU A 152 8.93 8.52 -16.46
C GLU A 152 9.13 7.57 -15.27
N ILE A 153 9.69 8.07 -14.17
CA ILE A 153 10.06 7.25 -13.01
C ILE A 153 9.03 7.38 -11.87
N ILE A 154 8.17 8.39 -11.93
CA ILE A 154 7.20 8.66 -10.87
C ILE A 154 5.92 7.85 -11.12
N PHE A 155 5.69 6.85 -10.27
CA PHE A 155 4.46 6.06 -10.24
C PHE A 155 3.87 6.10 -8.85
N TYR A 156 2.54 6.11 -8.79
CA TYR A 156 1.85 5.93 -7.52
C TYR A 156 1.88 4.45 -7.12
N SER A 157 2.49 4.16 -5.99
CA SER A 157 2.48 2.84 -5.37
C SER A 157 1.20 2.63 -4.55
N ALA A 158 0.95 1.39 -4.11
CA ALA A 158 -0.12 1.12 -3.16
C ALA A 158 0.05 1.91 -1.84
N PHE A 159 1.29 2.25 -1.47
CA PHE A 159 1.57 3.10 -0.31
C PHE A 159 1.10 4.54 -0.53
N ASP A 160 1.38 5.13 -1.69
CA ASP A 160 0.94 6.51 -2.00
C ASP A 160 -0.58 6.61 -2.03
N ILE A 161 -1.25 5.62 -2.63
CA ILE A 161 -2.72 5.57 -2.69
C ILE A 161 -3.30 5.40 -1.28
N LEU A 162 -2.74 4.49 -0.49
CA LEU A 162 -3.18 4.27 0.89
C LEU A 162 -2.98 5.52 1.74
N SER A 163 -1.83 6.19 1.63
CA SER A 163 -1.55 7.45 2.34
C SER A 163 -2.57 8.52 1.97
N PHE A 164 -2.82 8.71 0.68
CA PHE A 164 -3.80 9.66 0.19
C PHE A 164 -5.20 9.40 0.75
N LEU A 165 -5.66 8.14 0.74
CA LEU A 165 -6.97 7.76 1.26
C LEU A 165 -7.06 7.97 2.78
N LEU A 166 -6.00 7.64 3.52
CA LEU A 166 -5.96 7.83 4.98
C LEU A 166 -5.92 9.32 5.37
N GLU A 167 -5.20 10.15 4.62
CA GLU A 167 -5.14 11.60 4.84
C GLU A 167 -6.47 12.29 4.57
N ASN A 168 -7.24 11.81 3.59
CA ASN A 168 -8.57 12.35 3.27
C ASN A 168 -9.69 11.77 4.13
N GLY A 169 -9.37 10.92 5.09
CA GLY A 169 -10.28 10.40 6.10
C GLY A 169 -11.11 9.21 5.63
N ILE A 170 -10.78 8.04 6.14
CA ILE A 170 -11.54 6.80 5.92
C ILE A 170 -12.43 6.43 7.12
N ILE A 171 -12.48 7.28 8.14
CA ILE A 171 -13.28 7.08 9.35
C ILE A 171 -14.21 8.26 9.51
N PHE A 172 -15.49 7.99 9.42
CA PHE A 172 -16.55 8.99 9.47
C PHE A 172 -16.88 9.41 10.91
N THR A 173 -17.50 10.56 11.09
CA THR A 173 -17.80 11.11 12.42
C THR A 173 -18.60 10.14 13.31
N PRO A 174 -19.65 9.45 12.84
CA PRO A 174 -20.36 8.47 13.67
C PRO A 174 -19.48 7.27 14.07
N GLU A 175 -18.55 6.87 13.22
CA GLU A 175 -17.60 5.78 13.49
C GLU A 175 -16.56 6.18 14.55
N LYS A 176 -16.18 7.47 14.62
CA LYS A 176 -15.30 7.98 15.68
C LYS A 176 -15.91 7.82 17.06
N GLU A 177 -17.21 8.04 17.19
CA GLU A 177 -17.95 7.83 18.44
C GLU A 177 -18.00 6.34 18.81
N TYR A 178 -18.26 5.49 17.82
CA TYR A 178 -18.22 4.05 18.00
C TYR A 178 -16.84 3.59 18.50
N LEU A 179 -15.76 4.00 17.83
CA LEU A 179 -14.40 3.64 18.22
C LEU A 179 -14.05 4.11 19.63
N ARG A 180 -14.47 5.33 20.02
CA ARG A 180 -14.29 5.85 21.39
C ARG A 180 -15.00 4.98 22.43
N LYS A 181 -16.24 4.56 22.15
CA LYS A 181 -17.01 3.70 23.04
C LYS A 181 -16.29 2.38 23.35
N TYR A 182 -15.54 1.85 22.39
CA TYR A 182 -14.78 0.61 22.54
C TYR A 182 -13.29 0.84 22.88
N ASN A 183 -12.90 2.06 23.26
CA ASN A 183 -11.51 2.45 23.56
C ASN A 183 -10.53 2.17 22.41
N ILE A 184 -10.99 2.25 21.17
CA ILE A 184 -10.16 2.05 19.98
C ILE A 184 -9.66 3.42 19.50
N ASN A 185 -8.34 3.58 19.46
CA ASN A 185 -7.73 4.80 18.92
C ASN A 185 -7.77 4.77 17.38
N VAL A 186 -8.33 5.81 16.75
CA VAL A 186 -8.34 5.99 15.29
C VAL A 186 -6.95 5.84 14.68
N LYS A 187 -5.91 6.34 15.37
CA LYS A 187 -4.52 6.19 14.94
C LYS A 187 -4.11 4.73 14.77
N ASN A 188 -4.64 3.83 15.61
CA ASN A 188 -4.33 2.39 15.51
C ASN A 188 -4.90 1.79 14.21
N VAL A 189 -6.07 2.24 13.77
CA VAL A 189 -6.66 1.81 12.50
C VAL A 189 -5.72 2.16 11.34
N TYR A 190 -5.23 3.41 11.30
CA TYR A 190 -4.30 3.88 10.27
C TYR A 190 -2.96 3.15 10.31
N VAL A 191 -2.36 3.03 11.49
CA VAL A 191 -1.10 2.30 11.67
C VAL A 191 -1.23 0.85 11.22
N ASN A 192 -2.36 0.20 11.49
CA ASN A 192 -2.57 -1.19 11.06
C ASN A 192 -2.74 -1.32 9.54
N CYS A 193 -3.29 -0.33 8.84
CA CYS A 193 -3.28 -0.31 7.38
C CYS A 193 -1.85 -0.37 6.82
N PHE A 194 -0.95 0.48 7.32
CA PHE A 194 0.45 0.48 6.88
C PHE A 194 1.22 -0.78 7.30
N LYS A 195 1.04 -1.24 8.54
CA LYS A 195 1.64 -2.52 8.98
C LYS A 195 1.23 -3.67 8.07
N TYR A 196 -0.03 -3.68 7.66
CA TYR A 196 -0.57 -4.68 6.77
C TYR A 196 0.05 -4.60 5.38
N LEU A 197 0.12 -3.41 4.80
CA LEU A 197 0.76 -3.16 3.51
C LEU A 197 2.23 -3.60 3.54
N ASN A 198 2.99 -3.23 4.57
CA ASN A 198 4.40 -3.61 4.74
C ASN A 198 4.60 -5.14 4.81
N ASN A 199 3.62 -5.87 5.36
CA ASN A 199 3.65 -7.33 5.38
C ASN A 199 3.27 -7.96 4.04
N LEU A 200 2.44 -7.29 3.25
CA LEU A 200 1.99 -7.79 1.95
C LEU A 200 3.01 -7.58 0.84
N VAL A 201 3.76 -6.50 0.86
CA VAL A 201 4.66 -6.13 -0.23
C VAL A 201 5.68 -7.22 -0.55
N GLU A 202 6.06 -8.03 0.44
CA GLU A 202 6.96 -9.18 0.25
C GLU A 202 6.27 -10.40 -0.38
N LYS A 203 4.96 -10.44 -0.44
CA LYS A 203 4.20 -11.61 -0.91
C LYS A 203 3.99 -11.58 -2.42
N LYS A 204 3.99 -12.76 -3.06
CA LYS A 204 3.69 -12.89 -4.49
C LYS A 204 2.31 -12.34 -4.89
N ILE A 205 1.40 -12.25 -3.94
CA ILE A 205 0.08 -11.71 -4.18
C ILE A 205 0.13 -10.22 -4.54
N PHE A 206 1.09 -9.48 -4.00
CA PHE A 206 1.22 -8.05 -4.19
C PHE A 206 1.29 -7.65 -5.68
N ILE A 207 2.02 -8.41 -6.49
CA ILE A 207 2.17 -8.15 -7.93
C ILE A 207 1.05 -8.74 -8.80
N LYS A 208 0.01 -9.32 -8.21
CA LYS A 208 -1.12 -9.89 -8.94
C LYS A 208 -2.29 -8.94 -9.10
N PHE A 209 -2.31 -7.90 -8.30
CA PHE A 209 -3.39 -6.93 -8.23
C PHE A 209 -2.87 -5.52 -8.48
N HIS A 210 -3.76 -4.68 -8.98
CA HIS A 210 -3.47 -3.28 -9.19
C HIS A 210 -3.21 -2.57 -7.84
N PRO A 211 -2.28 -1.61 -7.75
CA PRO A 211 -1.97 -0.92 -6.50
C PRO A 211 -3.19 -0.32 -5.79
N ILE A 212 -4.16 0.16 -6.56
CA ILE A 212 -5.40 0.70 -6.01
C ILE A 212 -6.28 -0.39 -5.38
N GLU A 213 -6.40 -1.56 -6.04
CA GLU A 213 -7.15 -2.71 -5.50
C GLU A 213 -6.54 -3.19 -4.18
N ILE A 214 -5.21 -3.16 -4.08
CA ILE A 214 -4.48 -3.49 -2.86
C ILE A 214 -4.80 -2.50 -1.75
N ALA A 215 -4.68 -1.19 -2.01
CA ALA A 215 -4.92 -0.15 -1.01
C ALA A 215 -6.36 -0.20 -0.48
N PHE A 216 -7.35 -0.30 -1.36
CA PHE A 216 -8.75 -0.40 -0.96
C PHE A 216 -9.07 -1.70 -0.22
N SER A 217 -8.53 -2.84 -0.69
CA SER A 217 -8.74 -4.12 0.00
C SER A 217 -8.13 -4.13 1.41
N ILE A 218 -7.01 -3.44 1.61
CA ILE A 218 -6.41 -3.27 2.95
C ILE A 218 -7.34 -2.44 3.83
N ILE A 219 -7.86 -1.33 3.33
CA ILE A 219 -8.78 -0.48 4.08
C ILE A 219 -10.04 -1.26 4.45
N SER A 220 -10.67 -1.93 3.48
CA SER A 220 -11.88 -2.74 3.73
C SER A 220 -11.62 -3.81 4.78
N LEU A 221 -10.49 -4.53 4.68
CA LEU A 221 -10.13 -5.55 5.66
C LEU A 221 -9.91 -4.99 7.06
N ILE A 222 -9.18 -3.90 7.18
CA ILE A 222 -8.90 -3.29 8.49
C ILE A 222 -10.18 -2.70 9.09
N ARG A 223 -11.06 -2.09 8.29
CA ARG A 223 -12.37 -1.62 8.73
C ARG A 223 -13.24 -2.76 9.23
N GLU A 224 -13.29 -3.88 8.51
CA GLU A 224 -14.00 -5.09 8.94
C GLU A 224 -13.49 -5.61 10.30
N ILE A 225 -12.16 -5.67 10.49
CA ILE A 225 -11.54 -6.08 11.76
C ILE A 225 -11.98 -5.18 12.93
N TYR A 226 -12.20 -3.91 12.68
CA TYR A 226 -12.65 -2.95 13.70
C TYR A 226 -14.17 -2.79 13.76
N GLY A 227 -14.95 -3.60 13.04
CA GLY A 227 -16.41 -3.54 13.02
C GLY A 227 -16.97 -2.26 12.40
N LEU A 228 -16.23 -1.64 11.48
CA LEU A 228 -16.67 -0.45 10.77
C LEU A 228 -17.39 -0.84 9.47
N THR A 229 -18.23 0.08 8.97
CA THR A 229 -18.98 -0.12 7.71
C THR A 229 -18.04 -0.38 6.53
N ASP A 230 -18.45 -1.22 5.58
CA ASP A 230 -17.66 -1.49 4.38
C ASP A 230 -17.55 -0.23 3.52
N ILE A 231 -16.30 0.20 3.31
CA ILE A 231 -16.01 1.39 2.52
C ILE A 231 -16.24 1.18 1.02
N HIS A 232 -16.18 -0.06 0.55
CA HIS A 232 -16.39 -0.40 -0.86
C HIS A 232 -17.76 0.08 -1.34
N ILE A 233 -18.82 -0.20 -0.60
CA ILE A 233 -20.19 0.25 -0.91
C ILE A 233 -20.27 1.77 -0.96
N LEU A 234 -19.57 2.46 -0.06
CA LEU A 234 -19.52 3.92 -0.03
C LEU A 234 -18.79 4.48 -1.24
N PHE A 235 -17.66 3.90 -1.63
CA PHE A 235 -16.89 4.36 -2.78
C PHE A 235 -17.59 4.12 -4.11
N GLU A 236 -18.26 2.98 -4.28
CA GLU A 236 -19.08 2.76 -5.48
C GLU A 236 -20.21 3.78 -5.61
N ARG A 237 -20.92 4.07 -4.52
CA ARG A 237 -22.04 5.01 -4.52
C ARG A 237 -21.62 6.47 -4.69
N ILE A 238 -20.53 6.87 -4.04
CA ILE A 238 -20.10 8.27 -4.01
C ILE A 238 -19.22 8.61 -5.22
N TYR A 239 -18.32 7.71 -5.58
CA TYR A 239 -17.28 7.97 -6.58
C TYR A 239 -17.54 7.25 -7.90
N HIS A 240 -18.63 6.49 -8.01
CA HIS A 240 -18.98 5.68 -9.18
C HIS A 240 -17.83 4.80 -9.66
N PHE A 241 -17.03 4.31 -8.72
CA PHE A 241 -15.83 3.57 -8.98
C PHE A 241 -16.08 2.07 -8.86
N GLN A 242 -15.98 1.35 -9.98
CA GLN A 242 -16.08 -0.11 -9.98
C GLN A 242 -14.68 -0.73 -9.90
N PHE A 243 -14.50 -1.64 -8.97
CA PHE A 243 -13.26 -2.39 -8.78
C PHE A 243 -13.45 -3.82 -9.25
N ASP A 244 -13.04 -4.12 -10.48
CA ASP A 244 -13.28 -5.43 -11.12
C ASP A 244 -12.73 -6.62 -10.34
N ASN A 245 -11.65 -6.42 -9.57
CA ASN A 245 -10.99 -7.49 -8.81
C ASN A 245 -10.90 -7.24 -7.30
N HIS A 246 -11.58 -6.22 -6.78
CA HIS A 246 -11.48 -5.87 -5.35
C HIS A 246 -11.87 -7.03 -4.45
N GLU A 247 -13.02 -7.65 -4.67
CA GLU A 247 -13.49 -8.78 -3.86
C GLU A 247 -12.52 -9.95 -3.91
N LYS A 248 -12.00 -10.28 -5.09
CA LYS A 248 -11.00 -11.32 -5.25
C LYS A 248 -9.69 -10.97 -4.54
N CYS A 249 -9.27 -9.71 -4.58
CA CYS A 249 -8.12 -9.22 -3.83
C CYS A 249 -8.37 -9.37 -2.34
N LEU A 250 -9.50 -8.89 -1.83
CA LEU A 250 -9.89 -8.95 -0.42
C LEU A 250 -9.92 -10.39 0.11
N GLN A 251 -10.55 -11.32 -0.63
CA GLN A 251 -10.58 -12.75 -0.26
C GLN A 251 -9.17 -13.35 -0.20
N ASN A 252 -8.31 -13.01 -1.15
CA ASN A 252 -6.92 -13.44 -1.13
C ASN A 252 -6.14 -12.87 0.06
N LEU A 253 -6.44 -11.64 0.48
CA LEU A 253 -5.85 -11.03 1.66
C LEU A 253 -6.32 -11.75 2.93
N LYS A 254 -7.61 -11.97 3.07
CA LYS A 254 -8.22 -12.70 4.21
C LYS A 254 -7.62 -14.11 4.38
N SER A 255 -7.43 -14.84 3.28
CA SER A 255 -6.89 -16.21 3.33
C SER A 255 -5.45 -16.31 3.80
N LYS A 256 -4.66 -15.25 3.71
CA LYS A 256 -3.23 -15.26 4.00
C LYS A 256 -2.84 -14.72 5.37
N ILE A 257 -3.78 -14.22 6.12
CA ILE A 257 -3.53 -13.64 7.43
C ILE A 257 -4.30 -14.38 8.49
N LYS A 258 -3.55 -14.88 9.46
CA LYS A 258 -4.11 -15.24 10.75
C LYS A 258 -4.47 -13.93 11.45
N ILE A 259 -5.71 -13.51 11.33
CA ILE A 259 -6.30 -12.26 11.86
C ILE A 259 -5.93 -12.05 13.35
N ASN A 260 -5.75 -13.13 14.11
CA ASN A 260 -5.42 -13.13 15.53
C ASN A 260 -4.06 -12.52 15.92
N LYS A 261 -3.17 -12.22 14.96
CA LYS A 261 -1.86 -11.59 15.28
C LYS A 261 -1.87 -10.06 15.24
N ILE A 262 -2.85 -9.43 14.58
CA ILE A 262 -2.87 -7.99 14.37
C ILE A 262 -3.50 -7.25 15.56
N ILE A 263 -4.48 -7.88 16.22
CA ILE A 263 -5.23 -7.28 17.34
C ILE A 263 -4.43 -7.32 18.66
N LYS A 264 -3.43 -8.21 18.78
CA LYS A 264 -2.65 -8.42 20.02
C LYS A 264 -1.29 -7.73 20.06
N SER A 265 -0.92 -6.96 19.04
CA SER A 265 0.31 -6.14 18.98
C SER A 265 -0.02 -4.64 18.95
#